data_2cd8a546b5de24dce78f3b34645e7b8f
#
_entry.id   2cd8a546b5de24dce78f3b34645e7b8f
#
_cell.length_a   1.000
_cell.length_b   1.000
_cell.length_c   1.000
_cell.angle_alpha   90.00
_cell.angle_beta   90.00
_cell.angle_gamma   90.00
#
_symmetry.space_group_name_H-M   'P 1'
#
loop_
_entity.id
_entity.type
_entity.pdbx_description
1 polymer ?
#
loop_
_entity_poly.entity_id
_entity_poly.type
_entity_poly.pdbx_seq_one_letter_code
_entity_poly.pdbx_strand_id
1 'polypeptide(L)'
;MEKQDAENYARLKEAWNETKERILVYEDQPAYVPYCRLTNGKTRDAKEVLGTDQYPYLKSVDCAADKNAEDAFQSKEIDGTGYEITKQDSAGYVLEVKQGENVIDGDTFRNQWELPSSCYTMRQTDKKTTVITQGIGHGLGLSQNMAEELAKEGKSYKKILEYFLRVLF
;
A
#
# COMPACT_ATOMS: atom_id res chain seq x y z
N MET A 1 24.44 -3.52 18.19
CA MET A 1 23.17 -2.78 18.23
C MET A 1 23.42 -1.29 18.30
N GLU A 2 24.02 -0.74 19.35
CA GLU A 2 24.24 0.72 19.50
C GLU A 2 24.97 1.43 18.36
N LYS A 3 26.00 0.81 17.74
CA LYS A 3 26.74 1.44 16.63
C LYS A 3 25.90 1.56 15.35
N GLN A 4 25.13 0.53 15.00
CA GLN A 4 24.24 0.52 13.86
C GLN A 4 23.09 1.53 14.03
N ASP A 5 22.56 1.64 15.25
CA ASP A 5 21.51 2.61 15.57
C ASP A 5 22.01 4.05 15.46
N ALA A 6 23.26 4.32 15.87
CA ALA A 6 23.89 5.63 15.72
C ALA A 6 24.14 6.01 14.25
N GLU A 7 24.59 5.07 13.43
CA GLU A 7 24.79 5.27 11.98
C GLU A 7 23.45 5.53 11.27
N ASN A 8 22.40 4.75 11.59
CA ASN A 8 21.06 4.95 11.04
C ASN A 8 20.48 6.30 11.45
N TYR A 9 20.66 6.71 12.70
CA TYR A 9 20.23 8.03 13.17
C TYR A 9 20.94 9.17 12.45
N ALA A 10 22.26 9.06 12.24
CA ALA A 10 23.03 10.07 11.51
C ALA A 10 22.55 10.24 10.07
N ARG A 11 22.30 9.13 9.36
CA ARG A 11 21.74 9.12 7.99
C ARG A 11 20.35 9.73 7.93
N LEU A 12 19.47 9.39 8.89
CA LEU A 12 18.13 9.96 8.98
C LEU A 12 18.19 11.48 9.21
N LYS A 13 19.08 11.94 10.10
CA LYS A 13 19.27 13.36 10.39
C LYS A 13 19.79 14.14 9.17
N GLU A 14 20.71 13.56 8.41
CA GLU A 14 21.21 14.13 7.16
C GLU A 14 20.08 14.28 6.14
N ALA A 15 19.34 13.20 5.87
CA ALA A 15 18.20 13.21 4.95
C ALA A 15 17.13 14.24 5.37
N TRP A 16 16.83 14.32 6.68
CA TRP A 16 15.93 15.34 7.22
C TRP A 16 16.43 16.76 6.94
N ASN A 17 17.71 17.06 7.21
CA ASN A 17 18.27 18.38 6.98
C ASN A 17 18.24 18.79 5.51
N GLU A 18 18.39 17.84 4.58
CA GLU A 18 18.31 18.09 3.15
C GLU A 18 16.90 18.34 2.64
N THR A 19 15.89 17.82 3.33
CA THR A 19 14.51 17.79 2.81
C THR A 19 13.49 18.58 3.65
N LYS A 20 13.80 18.97 4.88
CA LYS A 20 12.86 19.60 5.84
C LYS A 20 12.15 20.86 5.35
N GLU A 21 12.71 21.57 4.36
CA GLU A 21 12.13 22.77 3.77
C GLU A 21 11.45 22.51 2.42
N ARG A 22 11.28 21.23 2.05
CA ARG A 22 10.66 20.81 0.79
C ARG A 22 9.36 20.11 1.05
N ILE A 23 8.37 20.45 0.26
CA ILE A 23 7.07 19.77 0.23
C ILE A 23 6.76 19.38 -1.21
N LEU A 24 6.01 18.32 -1.36
CA LEU A 24 5.42 17.96 -2.65
C LEU A 24 4.15 18.77 -2.85
N VAL A 25 4.00 19.35 -4.04
CA VAL A 25 2.84 20.16 -4.40
C VAL A 25 2.21 19.62 -5.68
N TYR A 26 0.91 19.75 -5.76
CA TYR A 26 0.12 19.54 -6.96
C TYR A 26 -0.85 20.71 -7.11
N GLU A 27 -0.84 21.40 -8.27
CA GLU A 27 -1.66 22.60 -8.53
C GLU A 27 -1.55 23.64 -7.40
N ASP A 28 -0.31 23.95 -7.00
CA ASP A 28 0.04 24.92 -5.95
C ASP A 28 -0.53 24.59 -4.54
N GLN A 29 -0.99 23.36 -4.32
CA GLN A 29 -1.43 22.88 -3.02
C GLN A 29 -0.53 21.73 -2.53
N PRO A 30 -0.35 21.56 -1.20
CA PRO A 30 0.32 20.38 -0.67
C PRO A 30 -0.30 19.08 -1.19
N ALA A 31 0.52 18.23 -1.80
CA ALA A 31 0.05 16.97 -2.36
C ALA A 31 -0.27 15.94 -1.26
N TYR A 32 -1.37 15.22 -1.41
CA TYR A 32 -1.64 14.02 -0.59
C TYR A 32 -0.71 12.88 -1.03
N VAL A 33 0.14 12.41 -0.13
CA VAL A 33 1.19 11.43 -0.43
C VAL A 33 1.09 10.22 0.49
N PRO A 34 0.16 9.30 0.23
CA PRO A 34 0.03 8.08 1.01
C PRO A 34 1.19 7.11 0.70
N TYR A 35 1.47 6.23 1.65
CA TYR A 35 2.48 5.18 1.48
C TYR A 35 2.05 3.89 2.21
N CYS A 36 2.56 2.78 1.75
CA CYS A 36 2.40 1.47 2.39
C CYS A 36 3.75 0.74 2.45
N ARG A 37 3.85 -0.28 3.29
CA ARG A 37 5.09 -1.05 3.40
C ARG A 37 5.35 -1.91 2.16
N LEU A 38 4.35 -2.69 1.74
CA LEU A 38 4.40 -3.58 0.59
C LEU A 38 3.09 -3.50 -0.20
N THR A 39 3.18 -3.49 -1.51
CA THR A 39 2.03 -3.72 -2.39
C THR A 39 1.89 -5.22 -2.74
N ASN A 40 0.85 -5.58 -3.48
CA ASN A 40 0.71 -6.90 -4.10
C ASN A 40 1.53 -7.04 -5.41
N GLY A 41 2.44 -6.10 -5.68
CA GLY A 41 3.20 -5.94 -6.92
C GLY A 41 2.71 -4.78 -7.79
N LYS A 42 1.67 -4.05 -7.34
CA LYS A 42 1.16 -2.82 -7.96
C LYS A 42 0.56 -1.89 -6.92
N THR A 43 0.74 -0.58 -7.09
CA THR A 43 -0.06 0.39 -6.32
C THR A 43 -1.47 0.51 -6.91
N ARG A 44 -2.40 1.04 -6.11
CA ARG A 44 -3.79 1.28 -6.51
C ARG A 44 -3.94 2.63 -7.24
N ASP A 45 -4.95 2.78 -8.07
CA ASP A 45 -5.38 4.06 -8.63
C ASP A 45 -6.31 4.78 -7.63
N ALA A 46 -6.01 6.02 -7.29
CA ALA A 46 -6.80 6.77 -6.31
C ALA A 46 -8.25 7.00 -6.75
N LYS A 47 -8.52 7.15 -8.04
CA LYS A 47 -9.89 7.29 -8.55
C LYS A 47 -10.74 6.06 -8.26
N GLU A 48 -10.17 4.86 -8.42
CA GLU A 48 -10.89 3.62 -8.13
C GLU A 48 -11.15 3.41 -6.64
N VAL A 49 -10.17 3.80 -5.80
CA VAL A 49 -10.22 3.60 -4.34
C VAL A 49 -11.07 4.64 -3.64
N LEU A 50 -10.85 5.93 -3.98
CA LEU A 50 -11.45 7.07 -3.29
C LEU A 50 -12.70 7.62 -3.98
N GLY A 51 -12.99 7.15 -5.21
CA GLY A 51 -14.15 7.60 -5.98
C GLY A 51 -14.08 9.08 -6.39
N THR A 52 -12.89 9.67 -6.47
CA THR A 52 -12.68 11.10 -6.78
C THR A 52 -11.57 11.30 -7.80
N ASP A 53 -11.67 12.35 -8.59
CA ASP A 53 -10.62 12.81 -9.51
C ASP A 53 -9.64 13.80 -8.86
N GLN A 54 -9.74 14.03 -7.55
CA GLN A 54 -8.93 15.02 -6.82
C GLN A 54 -7.42 14.69 -6.81
N TYR A 55 -7.06 13.42 -6.97
CA TYR A 55 -5.67 12.94 -6.90
C TYR A 55 -5.23 12.27 -8.22
N PRO A 56 -5.23 12.97 -9.35
CA PRO A 56 -4.98 12.37 -10.66
C PRO A 56 -3.54 11.86 -10.83
N TYR A 57 -2.62 12.29 -9.95
CA TYR A 57 -1.22 11.88 -9.90
C TYR A 57 -1.00 10.55 -9.16
N LEU A 58 -1.97 10.06 -8.38
CA LEU A 58 -1.92 8.78 -7.70
C LEU A 58 -2.47 7.68 -8.62
N LYS A 59 -1.64 7.24 -9.55
CA LYS A 59 -1.94 6.17 -10.51
C LYS A 59 -1.33 4.85 -10.09
N SER A 60 -1.88 3.76 -10.59
CA SER A 60 -1.26 2.45 -10.42
C SER A 60 0.12 2.42 -11.10
N VAL A 61 1.14 1.96 -10.37
CA VAL A 61 2.50 1.70 -10.87
C VAL A 61 2.97 0.32 -10.43
N ASP A 62 3.85 -0.28 -11.24
CA ASP A 62 4.38 -1.61 -10.95
C ASP A 62 5.37 -1.57 -9.78
N CYS A 63 5.27 -2.56 -8.88
CA CYS A 63 6.13 -2.75 -7.71
C CYS A 63 6.57 -4.22 -7.66
N ALA A 64 7.21 -4.71 -8.72
CA ALA A 64 7.55 -6.13 -8.88
C ALA A 64 8.37 -6.69 -7.70
N ALA A 65 9.26 -5.89 -7.12
CA ALA A 65 10.09 -6.27 -5.98
C ALA A 65 9.26 -6.66 -4.73
N ASP A 66 8.08 -6.06 -4.56
CA ASP A 66 7.20 -6.31 -3.40
C ASP A 66 6.71 -7.77 -3.35
N LYS A 67 6.59 -8.44 -4.51
CA LYS A 67 6.15 -9.84 -4.58
C LYS A 67 7.16 -10.83 -4.00
N ASN A 68 8.42 -10.42 -3.93
CA ASN A 68 9.53 -11.27 -3.50
C ASN A 68 9.93 -11.00 -2.03
N ALA A 69 9.27 -10.07 -1.36
CA ALA A 69 9.52 -9.79 0.06
C ALA A 69 9.11 -11.00 0.92
N GLU A 70 9.86 -11.28 1.99
CA GLU A 70 9.67 -12.44 2.86
C GLU A 70 8.25 -12.53 3.44
N ASP A 71 7.66 -11.38 3.77
CA ASP A 71 6.34 -11.25 4.36
C ASP A 71 5.26 -10.77 3.36
N ALA A 72 5.50 -10.96 2.05
CA ALA A 72 4.56 -10.58 1.00
C ALA A 72 3.22 -11.33 1.08
N PHE A 73 3.22 -12.55 1.60
CA PHE A 73 2.01 -13.36 1.76
C PHE A 73 1.82 -13.74 3.22
N GLN A 74 0.61 -13.52 3.72
CA GLN A 74 0.23 -13.91 5.07
C GLN A 74 -1.16 -14.54 5.06
N SER A 75 -1.45 -15.37 6.06
CA SER A 75 -2.77 -15.97 6.22
C SER A 75 -3.31 -15.77 7.63
N LYS A 76 -4.60 -15.50 7.73
CA LYS A 76 -5.33 -15.34 8.99
C LYS A 76 -6.63 -16.10 8.92
N GLU A 77 -6.95 -16.84 9.96
CA GLU A 77 -8.25 -17.47 10.15
C GLU A 77 -9.18 -16.48 10.86
N ILE A 78 -10.37 -16.29 10.32
CA ILE A 78 -11.42 -15.45 10.89
C ILE A 78 -12.68 -16.26 11.14
N ASP A 79 -13.47 -15.84 12.10
CA ASP A 79 -14.74 -16.49 12.44
C ASP A 79 -15.82 -16.15 11.40
N GLY A 80 -16.72 -17.11 11.19
CA GLY A 80 -17.84 -16.97 10.27
C GLY A 80 -17.51 -17.43 8.85
N THR A 81 -18.58 -17.52 8.07
CA THR A 81 -18.59 -17.98 6.68
C THR A 81 -19.57 -17.15 5.87
N GLY A 82 -19.70 -17.46 4.58
CA GLY A 82 -20.62 -16.75 3.69
C GLY A 82 -20.08 -15.40 3.21
N TYR A 83 -18.78 -15.14 3.38
CA TYR A 83 -18.11 -13.96 2.81
C TYR A 83 -17.82 -14.17 1.32
N GLU A 84 -18.15 -13.18 0.52
CA GLU A 84 -17.90 -13.16 -0.92
C GLU A 84 -17.23 -11.82 -1.31
N ILE A 85 -16.13 -11.88 -2.03
CA ILE A 85 -15.51 -10.69 -2.63
C ILE A 85 -16.30 -10.38 -3.90
N THR A 86 -17.04 -9.28 -3.90
CA THR A 86 -17.92 -8.88 -5.01
C THR A 86 -17.30 -7.84 -5.91
N LYS A 87 -16.31 -7.08 -5.42
CA LYS A 87 -15.65 -6.04 -6.21
C LYS A 87 -14.17 -5.90 -5.85
N GLN A 88 -13.35 -5.76 -6.89
CA GLN A 88 -11.93 -5.44 -6.77
C GLN A 88 -11.58 -4.26 -7.69
N ASP A 89 -10.53 -3.52 -7.35
CA ASP A 89 -9.96 -2.53 -8.24
C ASP A 89 -9.06 -3.17 -9.32
N SER A 90 -8.58 -2.36 -10.26
CA SER A 90 -7.73 -2.82 -11.36
C SER A 90 -6.37 -3.38 -10.92
N ALA A 91 -5.94 -3.07 -9.70
CA ALA A 91 -4.72 -3.60 -9.10
C ALA A 91 -4.97 -4.89 -8.27
N GLY A 92 -6.23 -5.36 -8.16
CA GLY A 92 -6.61 -6.60 -7.47
C GLY A 92 -6.85 -6.44 -5.96
N TYR A 93 -6.96 -5.23 -5.45
CA TYR A 93 -7.35 -4.99 -4.07
C TYR A 93 -8.86 -5.04 -3.92
N VAL A 94 -9.33 -5.55 -2.79
CA VAL A 94 -10.75 -5.70 -2.51
C VAL A 94 -11.38 -4.35 -2.22
N LEU A 95 -12.45 -4.05 -2.96
CA LEU A 95 -13.29 -2.87 -2.75
C LEU A 95 -14.57 -3.20 -1.99
N GLU A 96 -15.07 -4.44 -2.13
CA GLU A 96 -16.34 -4.81 -1.53
C GLU A 96 -16.37 -6.30 -1.15
N VAL A 97 -16.88 -6.57 0.05
CA VAL A 97 -17.17 -7.91 0.58
C VAL A 97 -18.65 -7.98 0.93
N LYS A 98 -19.31 -9.06 0.55
CA LYS A 98 -20.70 -9.35 0.90
C LYS A 98 -20.77 -10.51 1.89
N GLN A 99 -21.67 -10.42 2.87
CA GLN A 99 -22.06 -11.53 3.75
C GLN A 99 -23.58 -11.53 3.92
N GLY A 100 -24.26 -12.49 3.27
CA GLY A 100 -25.71 -12.47 3.17
C GLY A 100 -26.20 -11.20 2.46
N GLU A 101 -27.05 -10.41 3.12
CA GLU A 101 -27.51 -9.11 2.62
C GLU A 101 -26.59 -7.94 2.97
N ASN A 102 -25.60 -8.15 3.84
CA ASN A 102 -24.69 -7.09 4.27
C ASN A 102 -23.57 -6.88 3.25
N VAL A 103 -23.32 -5.63 2.91
CA VAL A 103 -22.22 -5.19 2.05
C VAL A 103 -21.24 -4.39 2.90
N ILE A 104 -19.96 -4.74 2.85
CA ILE A 104 -18.89 -4.17 3.66
C ILE A 104 -17.82 -3.66 2.69
N ASP A 105 -17.37 -2.44 2.89
CA ASP A 105 -16.22 -1.90 2.19
C ASP A 105 -14.94 -2.72 2.48
N GLY A 106 -14.10 -2.94 1.46
CA GLY A 106 -12.95 -3.83 1.55
C GLY A 106 -11.91 -3.40 2.57
N ASP A 107 -11.64 -2.09 2.70
CA ASP A 107 -10.72 -1.56 3.71
C ASP A 107 -11.33 -1.58 5.11
N THR A 108 -12.65 -1.40 5.22
CA THR A 108 -13.41 -1.59 6.47
C THR A 108 -13.33 -3.04 6.93
N PHE A 109 -13.54 -4.01 6.03
CA PHE A 109 -13.38 -5.44 6.32
C PHE A 109 -11.95 -5.76 6.76
N ARG A 110 -10.95 -5.25 6.05
CA ARG A 110 -9.53 -5.35 6.44
C ARG A 110 -9.29 -4.89 7.87
N ASN A 111 -9.79 -3.70 8.23
CA ASN A 111 -9.59 -3.11 9.56
C ASN A 111 -10.33 -3.90 10.65
N GLN A 112 -11.56 -4.33 10.39
CA GLN A 112 -12.35 -5.15 11.32
C GLN A 112 -11.64 -6.45 11.70
N TRP A 113 -10.99 -7.08 10.74
CA TRP A 113 -10.29 -8.35 10.93
C TRP A 113 -8.77 -8.17 11.11
N GLU A 114 -8.27 -6.93 11.24
CA GLU A 114 -6.84 -6.62 11.39
C GLU A 114 -5.98 -7.36 10.35
N LEU A 115 -6.41 -7.35 9.09
CA LEU A 115 -5.68 -7.99 8.01
C LEU A 115 -4.50 -7.11 7.59
N PRO A 116 -3.33 -7.69 7.27
CA PRO A 116 -2.15 -6.94 6.86
C PRO A 116 -2.37 -6.10 5.61
N SER A 117 -3.15 -6.59 4.65
CA SER A 117 -3.34 -5.97 3.34
C SER A 117 -4.81 -5.89 2.94
N SER A 118 -5.16 -4.90 2.11
CA SER A 118 -6.45 -4.81 1.41
C SER A 118 -6.49 -5.69 0.14
N CYS A 119 -5.36 -6.28 -0.27
CA CYS A 119 -5.33 -7.32 -1.29
C CYS A 119 -5.41 -8.69 -0.63
N TYR A 120 -6.55 -9.34 -0.74
CA TYR A 120 -6.77 -10.65 -0.13
C TYR A 120 -7.71 -11.54 -0.93
N THR A 121 -7.59 -12.84 -0.69
CA THR A 121 -8.50 -13.89 -1.15
C THR A 121 -9.04 -14.65 0.05
N MET A 122 -10.13 -15.39 -0.12
CA MET A 122 -10.79 -16.13 0.95
C MET A 122 -10.99 -17.59 0.58
N ARG A 123 -10.75 -18.48 1.53
CA ARG A 123 -11.14 -19.90 1.47
C ARG A 123 -12.01 -20.21 2.67
N GLN A 124 -13.17 -20.79 2.44
CA GLN A 124 -14.15 -21.09 3.49
C GLN A 124 -14.20 -22.57 3.77
N THR A 125 -14.39 -22.90 5.05
CA THR A 125 -14.78 -24.21 5.56
C THR A 125 -16.19 -24.10 6.14
N ASP A 126 -16.71 -25.17 6.75
CA ASP A 126 -18.07 -25.15 7.32
C ASP A 126 -18.26 -24.13 8.46
N LYS A 127 -17.18 -23.71 9.13
CA LYS A 127 -17.26 -22.86 10.32
C LYS A 127 -16.40 -21.60 10.27
N LYS A 128 -15.36 -21.56 9.44
CA LYS A 128 -14.35 -20.51 9.43
C LYS A 128 -13.95 -20.11 8.02
N THR A 129 -13.38 -18.93 7.92
CA THR A 129 -12.82 -18.41 6.68
C THR A 129 -11.32 -18.17 6.87
N THR A 130 -10.49 -18.77 6.01
CA THR A 130 -9.07 -18.43 5.91
C THR A 130 -8.92 -17.30 4.91
N VAL A 131 -8.40 -16.17 5.35
CA VAL A 131 -8.06 -15.02 4.51
C VAL A 131 -6.58 -15.08 4.20
N ILE A 132 -6.22 -15.05 2.92
CA ILE A 132 -4.84 -15.01 2.45
C ILE A 132 -4.61 -13.61 1.89
N THR A 133 -3.72 -12.85 2.51
CA THR A 133 -3.38 -11.49 2.11
C THR A 133 -2.08 -11.45 1.31
N GLN A 134 -1.98 -10.49 0.40
CA GLN A 134 -0.78 -10.18 -0.36
C GLN A 134 -0.42 -8.70 -0.17
N GLY A 135 0.85 -8.44 0.21
CA GLY A 135 1.34 -7.12 0.57
C GLY A 135 1.05 -6.74 2.04
N ILE A 136 1.44 -5.54 2.43
CA ILE A 136 1.24 -4.95 3.77
C ILE A 136 0.86 -3.48 3.61
N GLY A 137 -0.38 -3.15 3.96
CA GLY A 137 -0.96 -1.82 3.88
C GLY A 137 -2.11 -1.72 2.89
N HIS A 138 -2.53 -0.49 2.62
CA HIS A 138 -3.67 -0.16 1.76
C HIS A 138 -3.34 -0.15 0.25
N GLY A 139 -2.05 -0.20 -0.13
CA GLY A 139 -1.61 -0.26 -1.52
C GLY A 139 -1.64 1.06 -2.31
N LEU A 140 -2.07 2.18 -1.73
CA LEU A 140 -2.15 3.46 -2.41
C LEU A 140 -0.85 4.27 -2.25
N GLY A 141 -0.39 4.92 -3.31
CA GLY A 141 0.76 5.82 -3.31
C GLY A 141 2.10 5.10 -3.36
N LEU A 142 3.02 5.38 -2.44
CA LEU A 142 4.38 4.88 -2.46
C LEU A 142 4.50 3.52 -1.74
N SER A 143 5.15 2.53 -2.36
CA SER A 143 5.65 1.33 -1.67
C SER A 143 7.02 1.60 -1.08
N GLN A 144 7.16 1.41 0.24
CA GLN A 144 8.45 1.59 0.92
C GLN A 144 9.50 0.57 0.44
N ASN A 145 9.11 -0.70 0.27
CA ASN A 145 10.01 -1.74 -0.20
C ASN A 145 10.48 -1.49 -1.65
N MET A 146 9.58 -1.17 -2.57
CA MET A 146 9.97 -0.83 -3.94
C MET A 146 10.81 0.46 -3.98
N ALA A 147 10.52 1.46 -3.13
CA ALA A 147 11.33 2.67 -3.02
C ALA A 147 12.76 2.35 -2.54
N GLU A 148 12.91 1.42 -1.60
CA GLU A 148 14.22 0.94 -1.13
C GLU A 148 15.00 0.23 -2.26
N GLU A 149 14.35 -0.63 -3.04
CA GLU A 149 15.00 -1.28 -4.19
C GLU A 149 15.45 -0.27 -5.25
N LEU A 150 14.62 0.71 -5.58
CA LEU A 150 15.01 1.79 -6.48
C LEU A 150 16.21 2.62 -5.93
N ALA A 151 16.26 2.82 -4.61
CA ALA A 151 17.40 3.49 -3.97
C ALA A 151 18.68 2.63 -4.05
N LYS A 152 18.58 1.30 -3.88
CA LYS A 152 19.70 0.36 -4.07
C LYS A 152 20.22 0.37 -5.52
N GLU A 153 19.34 0.63 -6.50
CA GLU A 153 19.71 0.84 -7.91
C GLU A 153 20.34 2.22 -8.17
N GLY A 154 20.50 3.06 -7.13
CA GLY A 154 21.13 4.39 -7.24
C GLY A 154 20.16 5.49 -7.69
N LYS A 155 18.85 5.28 -7.67
CA LYS A 155 17.88 6.34 -7.95
C LYS A 155 17.88 7.38 -6.83
N SER A 156 17.85 8.66 -7.18
CA SER A 156 17.68 9.73 -6.21
C SER A 156 16.24 9.72 -5.64
N TYR A 157 16.06 10.29 -4.44
CA TYR A 157 14.73 10.38 -3.82
C TYR A 157 13.69 11.09 -4.72
N LYS A 158 14.12 12.08 -5.51
CA LYS A 158 13.25 12.76 -6.48
C LYS A 158 12.74 11.78 -7.55
N LYS A 159 13.64 10.98 -8.13
CA LYS A 159 13.28 9.97 -9.12
C LYS A 159 12.38 8.88 -8.55
N ILE A 160 12.58 8.52 -7.29
CA ILE A 160 11.71 7.57 -6.59
C ILE A 160 10.31 8.17 -6.41
N LEU A 161 10.20 9.41 -5.96
CA LEU A 161 8.90 10.08 -5.81
C LEU A 161 8.19 10.30 -7.15
N GLU A 162 8.91 10.71 -8.22
CA GLU A 162 8.37 10.81 -9.58
C GLU A 162 7.81 9.46 -10.09
N TYR A 163 8.46 8.35 -9.74
CA TYR A 163 8.00 7.01 -10.13
C TYR A 163 6.60 6.71 -9.59
N PHE A 164 6.34 7.04 -8.33
CA PHE A 164 5.08 6.72 -7.67
C PHE A 164 3.98 7.77 -7.88
N LEU A 165 4.35 9.04 -7.88
CA LEU A 165 3.39 10.12 -7.68
C LEU A 165 3.15 10.95 -8.95
N ARG A 166 3.97 10.77 -10.01
CA ARG A 166 3.88 11.55 -11.25
C ARG A 166 3.72 13.06 -11.03
N VAL A 167 4.30 13.58 -9.93
CA VAL A 167 4.31 15.00 -9.57
C VAL A 167 5.63 15.65 -9.94
N LEU A 168 5.59 16.95 -10.23
CA LEU A 168 6.77 17.79 -10.43
C LEU A 168 7.23 18.34 -9.08
N PHE A 169 8.54 18.52 -8.94
CA PHE A 169 9.17 19.17 -7.79
C PHE A 169 9.29 20.67 -8.05
#